data_c3a914786203f2abf2bd351b466e43aa
#
_entry.id   c3a914786203f2abf2bd351b466e43aa
#
_cell.length_a   1.000
_cell.length_b   1.000
_cell.length_c   1.000
_cell.angle_alpha   90.00
_cell.angle_beta   90.00
_cell.angle_gamma   90.00
#
_symmetry.space_group_name_H-M   'P 1'
#
loop_
_entity.id
_entity.type
_entity.pdbx_description
1 polymer ?
#
loop_
_entity_poly.entity_id
_entity_poly.type
_entity_poly.pdbx_seq_one_letter_code
_entity_poly.pdbx_strand_id
1 'polypeptide(L)' 'MSQTHESIMTTIQTYSEENSKFTEKGVKASATRARKALAELGKLIKARRKEIQETKNAAKAA' A
#
# COMPACT_ATOMS: atom_id res chain seq x y z
N MET A 1 -5.84 1.08 15.79
CA MET A 1 -5.59 0.65 14.42
C MET A 1 -4.15 0.89 14.03
N SER A 2 -3.63 0.05 13.16
CA SER A 2 -2.25 0.16 12.74
C SER A 2 -2.06 1.32 11.77
N GLN A 3 -1.06 2.15 12.02
CA GLN A 3 -0.68 3.21 11.10
C GLN A 3 -0.22 2.62 9.75
N THR A 4 0.40 1.45 9.79
CA THR A 4 0.79 0.74 8.56
C THR A 4 -0.43 0.39 7.71
N HIS A 5 -1.50 -0.07 8.35
CA HIS A 5 -2.75 -0.36 7.66
C HIS A 5 -3.31 0.89 6.98
N GLU A 6 -3.35 2.00 7.69
CA GLU A 6 -3.85 3.26 7.12
C GLU A 6 -3.00 3.73 5.96
N SER A 7 -1.67 3.58 6.06
CA SER A 7 -0.77 3.93 4.96
C SER A 7 -1.01 3.05 3.74
N ILE A 8 -1.30 1.75 3.94
CA ILE A 8 -1.65 0.85 2.84
C ILE A 8 -2.90 1.36 2.12
N MET A 9 -3.94 1.69 2.87
CA MET A 9 -5.20 2.15 2.27
C MET A 9 -5.01 3.45 1.50
N THR A 10 -4.25 4.41 2.06
CA THR A 10 -3.95 5.68 1.40
C THR A 10 -3.13 5.44 0.13
N THR A 11 -2.15 4.56 0.18
CA THR A 11 -1.30 4.25 -0.97
C THR A 11 -2.10 3.58 -2.09
N ILE A 12 -3.03 2.69 -1.73
CA ILE A 12 -3.93 2.06 -2.70
C ILE A 12 -4.77 3.12 -3.42
N GLN A 13 -5.29 4.09 -2.66
CA GLN A 13 -6.08 5.16 -3.23
C GLN A 13 -5.26 6.00 -4.20
N THR A 14 -4.05 6.37 -3.81
CA THR A 14 -3.13 7.12 -4.68
C THR A 14 -2.83 6.34 -5.95
N TYR A 15 -2.53 5.05 -5.82
CA TYR A 15 -2.29 4.20 -6.97
C TYR A 15 -3.50 4.19 -7.91
N SER A 16 -4.70 4.00 -7.35
CA SER A 16 -5.93 3.91 -8.14
C SER A 16 -6.17 5.20 -8.92
N GLU A 17 -6.00 6.36 -8.27
CA GLU A 17 -6.19 7.65 -8.93
C GLU A 17 -5.17 7.87 -10.04
N GLU A 18 -3.90 7.60 -9.79
CA GLU A 18 -2.85 7.79 -10.80
C GLU A 18 -2.98 6.77 -11.93
N ASN A 19 -3.39 5.55 -11.61
CA ASN A 19 -3.62 4.53 -12.62
C ASN A 19 -4.75 4.95 -13.57
N SER A 20 -5.83 5.51 -13.05
CA SER A 20 -6.94 5.99 -13.87
C SER A 20 -6.49 7.11 -14.80
N LYS A 21 -5.71 8.07 -14.31
CA LYS A 21 -5.19 9.15 -15.13
C LYS A 21 -4.30 8.63 -16.26
N PHE A 22 -3.48 7.62 -15.96
CA PHE A 22 -2.61 7.03 -16.97
C PHE A 22 -3.41 6.24 -18.02
N THR A 23 -4.30 5.34 -17.58
CA THR A 23 -5.02 4.45 -18.50
C THR A 23 -6.10 5.18 -19.29
N GLU A 24 -6.77 6.15 -18.70
CA GLU A 24 -7.87 6.86 -19.36
C GLU A 24 -7.42 8.09 -20.12
N LYS A 25 -6.44 8.81 -19.62
CA LYS A 25 -5.99 10.08 -20.21
C LYS A 25 -4.58 10.05 -20.76
N GLY A 26 -3.87 8.95 -20.57
CA GLY A 26 -2.51 8.81 -21.10
C GLY A 26 -1.49 9.72 -20.45
N VAL A 27 -1.70 10.15 -19.21
CA VAL A 27 -0.79 11.04 -18.50
C VAL A 27 0.44 10.26 -18.05
N LYS A 28 1.57 10.49 -18.72
CA LYS A 28 2.82 9.75 -18.46
C LYS A 28 3.36 9.96 -17.06
N ALA A 29 3.24 11.17 -16.53
CA ALA A 29 3.67 11.45 -15.15
C ALA A 29 2.87 10.62 -14.14
N SER A 30 1.60 10.33 -14.43
CA SER A 30 0.78 9.50 -13.57
C SER A 30 1.25 8.05 -13.58
N ALA A 31 1.77 7.55 -14.71
CA ALA A 31 2.36 6.21 -14.76
C ALA A 31 3.54 6.10 -13.79
N THR A 32 4.40 7.11 -13.75
CA THR A 32 5.53 7.14 -12.83
C THR A 32 5.05 7.17 -11.38
N ARG A 33 4.04 7.97 -11.07
CA ARG A 33 3.48 8.05 -9.73
C ARG A 33 2.80 6.75 -9.31
N ALA A 34 2.12 6.08 -10.25
CA ALA A 34 1.50 4.79 -9.99
C ALA A 34 2.54 3.73 -9.66
N ARG A 35 3.64 3.68 -10.41
CA ARG A 35 4.74 2.75 -10.14
C ARG A 35 5.37 3.00 -8.78
N LYS A 36 5.54 4.27 -8.42
CA LYS A 36 6.09 4.65 -7.12
C LYS A 36 5.18 4.21 -6.00
N ALA A 37 3.87 4.38 -6.17
CA ALA A 37 2.89 3.93 -5.18
C ALA A 37 2.94 2.41 -5.02
N LEU A 38 3.09 1.66 -6.11
CA LEU A 38 3.20 0.21 -6.02
C LEU A 38 4.46 -0.24 -5.28
N ALA A 39 5.59 0.46 -5.50
CA ALA A 39 6.82 0.15 -4.78
C ALA A 39 6.66 0.40 -3.28
N GLU A 40 6.03 1.51 -2.91
CA GLU A 40 5.75 1.83 -1.52
C GLU A 40 4.80 0.80 -0.91
N LEU A 41 3.77 0.42 -1.65
CA LEU A 41 2.82 -0.59 -1.20
C LEU A 41 3.51 -1.92 -0.92
N GLY A 42 4.49 -2.31 -1.75
CA GLY A 42 5.26 -3.53 -1.53
C GLY A 42 5.96 -3.55 -0.18
N LYS A 43 6.55 -2.42 0.21
CA LYS A 43 7.20 -2.30 1.52
C LYS A 43 6.18 -2.36 2.65
N LEU A 44 5.06 -1.66 2.48
CA LEU A 44 3.99 -1.62 3.48
C LEU A 44 3.35 -2.99 3.68
N ILE A 45 3.19 -3.75 2.59
CA ILE A 45 2.63 -5.09 2.66
C ILE A 45 3.51 -5.99 3.52
N LYS A 46 4.81 -5.95 3.33
CA LYS A 46 5.74 -6.74 4.13
C LYS A 46 5.68 -6.36 5.61
N ALA A 47 5.66 -5.07 5.88
CA ALA A 47 5.59 -4.58 7.26
C ALA A 47 4.27 -5.01 7.92
N ARG A 48 3.16 -4.91 7.20
CA ARG A 48 1.86 -5.27 7.74
C ARG A 48 1.73 -6.77 8.01
N ARG A 49 2.27 -7.59 7.13
CA ARG A 49 2.28 -9.04 7.34
C ARG A 49 3.03 -9.40 8.61
N LYS A 50 4.16 -8.73 8.87
CA LYS A 50 4.96 -8.94 10.07
C LYS A 50 4.16 -8.52 11.31
N GLU A 51 3.50 -7.36 11.27
CA GLU A 51 2.67 -6.89 12.39
C GLU A 51 1.57 -7.89 12.73
N ILE A 52 0.90 -8.41 11.71
CA ILE A 52 -0.18 -9.38 11.91
C ILE A 52 0.38 -10.66 12.55
N GLN A 53 1.52 -11.12 12.07
CA GLN A 53 2.15 -12.33 12.62
C GLN A 53 2.55 -12.14 14.08
N GLU A 54 3.11 -10.99 14.41
CA GLU A 54 3.50 -10.66 15.79
C GLU A 54 2.28 -10.58 16.71
N THR A 55 1.22 -9.93 16.25
CA THR A 55 -0.02 -9.82 17.01
C THR A 55 -0.65 -11.19 17.24
N LYS A 56 -0.66 -12.03 16.21
CA LYS A 56 -1.18 -13.39 16.30
C LYS A 56 -0.36 -14.22 17.28
N ASN A 57 0.96 -14.10 17.23
CA ASN A 57 1.84 -14.84 18.12
C ASN A 57 1.66 -14.39 19.57
N ALA A 58 1.53 -13.08 19.80
CA ALA A 58 1.30 -12.55 21.13
C ALA A 58 -0.03 -13.06 21.71
N ALA A 59 -1.08 -13.05 20.91
CA ALA A 59 -2.39 -13.55 21.33
C ALA A 59 -2.34 -15.05 21.62
N LYS A 60 -1.60 -15.80 20.82
CA LYS A 60 -1.44 -17.24 20.99
C LYS A 60 -0.62 -17.57 22.23
N ALA A 61 0.37 -16.74 22.54
CA ALA A 61 1.23 -16.93 23.71
C ALA A 61 0.52 -16.61 25.02
N ALA A 62 -0.50 -15.78 24.95
CA ALA A 62 -1.30 -15.43 26.13
C ALA A 62 -2.29 -16.54 26.45
#